data_7ddaabeeca59c11f893747b1c200596a
#
_entry.id   7ddaabeeca59c11f893747b1c200596a
#
_cell.length_a   1.000
_cell.length_b   1.000
_cell.length_c   1.000
_cell.angle_alpha   90.00
_cell.angle_beta   90.00
_cell.angle_gamma   90.00
#
_symmetry.space_group_name_H-M   'P 1'
#
loop_
_entity.id
_entity.type
_entity.pdbx_description
1 polymer ?
#
loop_
_entity_poly.entity_id
_entity_poly.type
_entity_poly.pdbx_seq_one_letter_code
_entity_poly.pdbx_strand_id
1 'polypeptide(L)'
;STKCGESDTTTGLGSCPTVGNMYDKLLPVGIYGCFGETSEITGAEHICQKRAINQQVGERWYEMWKAYQEDVIFAHQTDDLSDSQPTKGNIEGGLTTIEEKALGNLEKIGRISRYIDILEPAEEPKSGRGLYFMDSSSAAAECVTLMAAGGYVVHTFPTGQGNVVGNPIVPVIKITANPRTVRTMSEHVDVDVSGILRRDMTIDEAGDTLIDMIRRTANGRNTAAEALGHKEFSMTKLYRSA
;
A
#
# COMPACT_ATOMS: atom_id res chain seq x y z
N SER A 1 7.93 -0.95 3.72
CA SER A 1 6.97 -1.32 2.66
C SER A 1 5.57 -0.80 2.98
N THR A 2 4.69 -0.77 1.99
CA THR A 2 3.32 -0.30 2.16
C THR A 2 2.34 -1.07 1.27
N LYS A 3 1.14 -1.28 1.80
CA LYS A 3 -0.07 -1.69 1.10
C LYS A 3 -1.29 -1.05 1.76
N CYS A 4 -2.34 -0.76 1.01
CA CYS A 4 -3.61 -0.32 1.60
C CYS A 4 -4.60 -1.48 1.75
N GLY A 5 -5.62 -1.30 2.56
CA GLY A 5 -6.68 -2.28 2.72
C GLY A 5 -7.94 -1.66 3.29
N GLU A 6 -9.08 -2.25 2.98
CA GLU A 6 -10.39 -1.70 3.33
C GLU A 6 -10.49 -0.23 2.91
N SER A 7 -10.03 0.04 1.68
CA SER A 7 -9.95 1.41 1.13
C SER A 7 -11.33 2.02 0.96
N ASP A 8 -11.38 3.30 1.22
CA ASP A 8 -12.52 4.18 0.95
C ASP A 8 -12.03 5.51 0.36
N THR A 9 -12.90 6.46 0.13
CA THR A 9 -12.53 7.78 -0.39
C THR A 9 -11.48 8.47 0.49
N THR A 10 -11.51 8.27 1.81
CA THR A 10 -10.54 8.90 2.74
C THR A 10 -9.14 8.31 2.59
N THR A 11 -9.03 7.07 2.11
CA THR A 11 -7.74 6.41 1.86
C THR A 11 -6.97 7.13 0.76
N GLY A 12 -7.62 7.37 -0.38
CA GLY A 12 -7.01 8.08 -1.52
C GLY A 12 -6.74 9.55 -1.25
N LEU A 13 -7.58 10.22 -0.45
CA LEU A 13 -7.44 11.65 -0.15
C LEU A 13 -6.52 11.97 1.04
N GLY A 14 -6.26 11.02 1.91
CA GLY A 14 -5.53 11.27 3.16
C GLY A 14 -4.44 10.24 3.48
N SER A 15 -4.78 9.00 3.79
CA SER A 15 -3.80 8.04 4.28
C SER A 15 -2.78 7.58 3.23
N CYS A 16 -3.14 7.42 1.96
CA CYS A 16 -2.18 7.13 0.88
C CYS A 16 -1.25 8.33 0.59
N PRO A 17 -1.76 9.58 0.45
CA PRO A 17 -0.89 10.75 0.33
C PRO A 17 0.06 10.96 1.52
N THR A 18 -0.34 10.58 2.75
CA THR A 18 0.54 10.58 3.93
C THR A 18 1.73 9.66 3.73
N VAL A 19 1.49 8.42 3.24
CA VAL A 19 2.56 7.48 2.91
C VAL A 19 3.45 8.02 1.79
N GLY A 20 2.86 8.61 0.76
CA GLY A 20 3.60 9.24 -0.33
C GLY A 20 4.52 10.36 0.15
N ASN A 21 4.04 11.23 1.04
CA ASN A 21 4.85 12.29 1.64
C ASN A 21 5.98 11.71 2.51
N MET A 22 5.72 10.65 3.26
CA MET A 22 6.77 9.93 4.00
C MET A 22 7.86 9.42 3.06
N TYR A 23 7.52 8.83 1.90
CA TYR A 23 8.52 8.41 0.92
C TYR A 23 9.27 9.60 0.31
N ASP A 24 8.58 10.68 -0.03
CA ASP A 24 9.23 11.90 -0.54
C ASP A 24 10.30 12.44 0.43
N LYS A 25 10.11 12.28 1.74
CA LYS A 25 11.05 12.70 2.78
C LYS A 25 12.16 11.67 3.06
N LEU A 26 11.84 10.38 3.06
CA LEU A 26 12.78 9.34 3.50
C LEU A 26 13.63 8.74 2.38
N LEU A 27 13.17 8.76 1.11
CA LEU A 27 13.97 8.24 0.01
C LEU A 27 15.28 9.02 -0.20
N PRO A 28 15.29 10.36 -0.11
CA PRO A 28 16.55 11.13 -0.21
C PRO A 28 17.57 10.81 0.88
N VAL A 29 17.14 10.34 2.06
CA VAL A 29 18.05 9.92 3.14
C VAL A 29 18.47 8.46 3.02
N GLY A 30 18.00 7.75 2.01
CA GLY A 30 18.56 6.48 1.57
C GLY A 30 17.89 5.25 2.18
N ILE A 31 16.58 5.22 2.27
CA ILE A 31 15.83 4.02 2.64
C ILE A 31 15.57 3.11 1.43
N TYR A 32 15.17 1.86 1.73
CA TYR A 32 14.49 0.98 0.78
C TYR A 32 12.99 1.08 1.01
N GLY A 33 12.23 1.57 0.04
CA GLY A 33 10.78 1.63 0.03
C GLY A 33 10.18 0.60 -0.91
N CYS A 34 8.96 0.16 -0.66
CA CYS A 34 8.21 -0.74 -1.54
C CYS A 34 6.73 -0.47 -1.47
N PHE A 35 6.07 -0.52 -2.60
CA PHE A 35 4.62 -0.58 -2.73
C PHE A 35 4.27 -1.69 -3.74
N GLY A 36 3.01 -2.07 -3.83
CA GLY A 36 2.58 -3.17 -4.68
C GLY A 36 1.10 -3.08 -5.01
N GLU A 37 0.41 -4.23 -4.93
CA GLU A 37 -1.03 -4.37 -5.21
C GLU A 37 -1.33 -4.21 -6.70
N THR A 38 -0.76 -5.12 -7.50
CA THR A 38 -0.76 -5.03 -8.97
C THR A 38 -2.15 -4.89 -9.57
N SER A 39 -3.14 -5.64 -9.06
CA SER A 39 -4.54 -5.52 -9.50
C SER A 39 -5.16 -4.16 -9.22
N GLU A 40 -4.77 -3.52 -8.12
CA GLU A 40 -5.32 -2.23 -7.68
C GLU A 40 -4.72 -1.01 -8.41
N ILE A 41 -3.86 -1.23 -9.41
CA ILE A 41 -3.36 -0.19 -10.32
C ILE A 41 -4.12 -0.19 -11.65
N THR A 42 -4.93 -1.21 -11.90
CA THR A 42 -5.75 -1.34 -13.12
C THR A 42 -6.68 -0.13 -13.26
N GLY A 43 -6.68 0.47 -14.46
CA GLY A 43 -7.38 1.71 -14.77
C GLY A 43 -6.51 2.98 -14.66
N ALA A 44 -5.36 2.90 -13.95
CA ALA A 44 -4.35 3.96 -13.88
C ALA A 44 -2.93 3.46 -14.22
N GLU A 45 -2.83 2.33 -14.92
CA GLU A 45 -1.56 1.71 -15.31
C GLU A 45 -0.66 2.65 -16.12
N HIS A 46 -1.23 3.44 -17.02
CA HIS A 46 -0.51 4.42 -17.82
C HIS A 46 0.10 5.57 -16.99
N ILE A 47 -0.48 5.86 -15.82
CA ILE A 47 0.06 6.84 -14.87
C ILE A 47 1.17 6.19 -14.06
N CYS A 48 0.96 4.96 -13.57
CA CYS A 48 1.98 4.21 -12.83
C CYS A 48 3.25 4.03 -13.68
N GLN A 49 3.10 3.65 -14.95
CA GLN A 49 4.20 3.52 -15.88
C GLN A 49 5.06 4.79 -15.96
N LYS A 50 4.43 5.98 -16.00
CA LYS A 50 5.12 7.27 -16.06
C LYS A 50 5.77 7.69 -14.73
N ARG A 51 5.45 7.01 -13.62
CA ARG A 51 6.05 7.24 -12.31
C ARG A 51 7.35 6.47 -12.10
N ALA A 52 7.78 5.64 -13.06
CA ALA A 52 9.09 5.01 -13.08
C ALA A 52 10.22 6.03 -13.19
N ILE A 53 11.41 5.65 -12.72
CA ILE A 53 12.62 6.49 -12.81
C ILE A 53 13.03 6.76 -14.27
N ASN A 54 12.76 5.83 -15.16
CA ASN A 54 13.02 5.95 -16.60
C ASN A 54 12.04 5.10 -17.41
N GLN A 55 12.07 5.25 -18.72
CA GLN A 55 11.18 4.58 -19.65
C GLN A 55 11.32 3.04 -19.58
N GLN A 56 12.52 2.51 -19.49
CA GLN A 56 12.78 1.06 -19.47
C GLN A 56 12.13 0.39 -18.26
N VAL A 57 12.25 0.98 -17.07
CA VAL A 57 11.60 0.48 -15.85
C VAL A 57 10.07 0.57 -15.99
N GLY A 58 9.56 1.65 -16.57
CA GLY A 58 8.13 1.81 -16.81
C GLY A 58 7.56 0.79 -17.80
N GLU A 59 8.29 0.48 -18.86
CA GLU A 59 7.90 -0.56 -19.83
C GLU A 59 7.90 -1.94 -19.19
N ARG A 60 8.93 -2.30 -18.42
CA ARG A 60 8.96 -3.56 -17.66
C ARG A 60 7.80 -3.67 -16.68
N TRP A 61 7.46 -2.58 -15.98
CA TRP A 61 6.31 -2.54 -15.09
C TRP A 61 5.01 -2.80 -15.84
N TYR A 62 4.81 -2.18 -17.00
CA TYR A 62 3.61 -2.36 -17.81
C TYR A 62 3.45 -3.80 -18.32
N GLU A 63 4.54 -4.41 -18.78
CA GLU A 63 4.53 -5.82 -19.22
C GLU A 63 4.23 -6.78 -18.05
N MET A 64 4.78 -6.51 -16.86
CA MET A 64 4.46 -7.27 -15.65
C MET A 64 2.97 -7.14 -15.28
N TRP A 65 2.42 -5.91 -15.28
CA TRP A 65 0.99 -5.68 -15.01
C TRP A 65 0.11 -6.40 -16.04
N LYS A 66 0.46 -6.33 -17.31
CA LYS A 66 -0.26 -7.01 -18.38
C LYS A 66 -0.25 -8.54 -18.20
N ALA A 67 0.89 -9.12 -17.93
CA ALA A 67 1.01 -10.55 -17.63
C ALA A 67 0.20 -10.95 -16.39
N TYR A 68 0.22 -10.11 -15.34
CA TYR A 68 -0.60 -10.32 -14.15
C TYR A 68 -2.10 -10.33 -14.50
N GLN A 69 -2.57 -9.37 -15.30
CA GLN A 69 -3.97 -9.31 -15.73
C GLN A 69 -4.37 -10.56 -16.51
N GLU A 70 -3.53 -11.01 -17.46
CA GLU A 70 -3.77 -12.21 -18.24
C GLU A 70 -3.86 -13.47 -17.37
N ASP A 71 -2.95 -13.63 -16.39
CA ASP A 71 -2.96 -14.73 -15.43
C ASP A 71 -4.23 -14.74 -14.57
N VAL A 72 -4.65 -13.57 -14.06
CA VAL A 72 -5.85 -13.45 -13.21
C VAL A 72 -7.12 -13.71 -14.00
N ILE A 73 -7.25 -13.19 -15.21
CA ILE A 73 -8.39 -13.48 -16.11
C ILE A 73 -8.49 -14.99 -16.35
N PHE A 74 -7.37 -15.63 -16.68
CA PHE A 74 -7.33 -17.06 -16.94
C PHE A 74 -7.69 -17.87 -15.67
N ALA A 75 -7.09 -17.54 -14.53
CA ALA A 75 -7.29 -18.27 -13.27
C ALA A 75 -8.70 -18.12 -12.69
N HIS A 76 -9.29 -16.94 -12.81
CA HIS A 76 -10.61 -16.61 -12.25
C HIS A 76 -11.75 -16.70 -13.26
N GLN A 77 -11.45 -16.96 -14.54
CA GLN A 77 -12.44 -17.02 -15.62
C GLN A 77 -13.32 -15.74 -15.68
N THR A 78 -12.70 -14.59 -15.49
CA THR A 78 -13.32 -13.27 -15.56
C THR A 78 -12.92 -12.54 -16.85
N ASP A 79 -13.68 -11.56 -17.26
CA ASP A 79 -13.41 -10.78 -18.47
C ASP A 79 -12.26 -9.77 -18.27
N ASP A 80 -12.15 -9.22 -17.06
CA ASP A 80 -11.07 -8.32 -16.67
C ASP A 80 -10.97 -8.15 -15.14
N LEU A 81 -9.97 -7.41 -14.66
CA LEU A 81 -9.78 -7.16 -13.23
C LEU A 81 -10.86 -6.27 -12.61
N SER A 82 -11.63 -5.53 -13.40
CA SER A 82 -12.72 -4.69 -12.91
C SER A 82 -13.88 -5.49 -12.31
N ASP A 83 -13.97 -6.78 -12.62
CA ASP A 83 -14.96 -7.68 -12.03
C ASP A 83 -14.70 -7.94 -10.52
N SER A 84 -13.45 -7.79 -10.08
CA SER A 84 -13.04 -8.03 -8.68
C SER A 84 -12.76 -6.74 -7.89
N GLN A 85 -12.60 -5.61 -8.56
CA GLN A 85 -12.21 -4.33 -7.98
C GLN A 85 -13.07 -3.17 -8.54
N PRO A 86 -13.55 -2.22 -7.73
CA PRO A 86 -13.49 -2.18 -6.25
C PRO A 86 -14.34 -3.28 -5.60
N THR A 87 -13.94 -3.74 -4.42
CA THR A 87 -14.76 -4.68 -3.63
C THR A 87 -16.05 -4.03 -3.13
N LYS A 88 -17.04 -4.84 -2.71
CA LYS A 88 -18.27 -4.31 -2.10
C LYS A 88 -17.99 -3.37 -0.93
N GLY A 89 -17.03 -3.70 -0.07
CA GLY A 89 -16.64 -2.85 1.04
C GLY A 89 -16.03 -1.50 0.58
N ASN A 90 -15.27 -1.49 -0.51
CA ASN A 90 -14.77 -0.24 -1.09
C ASN A 90 -15.91 0.66 -1.59
N ILE A 91 -16.92 0.07 -2.26
CA ILE A 91 -18.10 0.79 -2.76
C ILE A 91 -18.93 1.34 -1.60
N GLU A 92 -19.15 0.55 -0.55
CA GLU A 92 -19.80 1.01 0.68
C GLU A 92 -19.03 2.15 1.36
N GLY A 93 -17.71 2.18 1.23
CA GLY A 93 -16.83 3.25 1.68
C GLY A 93 -16.78 4.47 0.77
N GLY A 94 -17.53 4.49 -0.33
CA GLY A 94 -17.69 5.64 -1.23
C GLY A 94 -16.85 5.59 -2.50
N LEU A 95 -16.07 4.54 -2.75
CA LEU A 95 -15.38 4.37 -4.04
C LEU A 95 -16.37 3.98 -5.15
N THR A 96 -16.20 4.52 -6.34
CA THR A 96 -17.14 4.34 -7.46
C THR A 96 -16.62 3.44 -8.55
N THR A 97 -15.32 3.54 -8.90
CA THR A 97 -14.71 2.83 -10.02
C THR A 97 -13.33 2.28 -9.65
N ILE A 98 -12.84 1.36 -10.49
CA ILE A 98 -11.48 0.83 -10.36
C ILE A 98 -10.42 1.92 -10.58
N GLU A 99 -10.67 2.86 -11.49
CA GLU A 99 -9.79 3.99 -11.77
C GLU A 99 -9.65 4.90 -10.55
N GLU A 100 -10.75 5.21 -9.86
CA GLU A 100 -10.71 6.00 -8.62
C GLU A 100 -9.87 5.30 -7.55
N LYS A 101 -10.05 3.99 -7.38
CA LYS A 101 -9.26 3.18 -6.45
C LYS A 101 -7.78 3.19 -6.83
N ALA A 102 -7.47 2.99 -8.11
CA ALA A 102 -6.11 2.97 -8.62
C ALA A 102 -5.41 4.33 -8.47
N LEU A 103 -6.09 5.44 -8.77
CA LEU A 103 -5.56 6.78 -8.55
C LEU A 103 -5.22 7.01 -7.06
N GLY A 104 -6.10 6.62 -6.15
CA GLY A 104 -5.85 6.69 -4.71
C GLY A 104 -4.67 5.82 -4.27
N ASN A 105 -4.50 4.65 -4.87
CA ASN A 105 -3.38 3.75 -4.61
C ASN A 105 -2.04 4.36 -5.04
N LEU A 106 -2.00 5.05 -6.19
CA LEU A 106 -0.80 5.71 -6.71
C LEU A 106 -0.31 6.88 -5.85
N GLU A 107 -1.16 7.46 -5.01
CA GLU A 107 -0.74 8.51 -4.08
C GLU A 107 0.32 8.03 -3.07
N LYS A 108 0.45 6.71 -2.84
CA LYS A 108 1.52 6.11 -2.03
C LYS A 108 2.93 6.33 -2.60
N ILE A 109 3.06 6.63 -3.89
CA ILE A 109 4.36 6.91 -4.50
C ILE A 109 4.93 8.26 -4.01
N GLY A 110 4.06 9.20 -3.62
CA GLY A 110 4.43 10.57 -3.30
C GLY A 110 4.37 11.50 -4.52
N ARG A 111 4.68 12.77 -4.34
CA ARG A 111 4.58 13.79 -5.41
C ARG A 111 5.83 13.87 -6.27
N ILE A 112 6.99 13.71 -5.66
CA ILE A 112 8.30 13.85 -6.33
C ILE A 112 9.03 12.52 -6.50
N SER A 113 8.71 11.53 -5.70
CA SER A 113 9.33 10.20 -5.75
C SER A 113 8.98 9.45 -7.03
N ARG A 114 9.90 8.57 -7.42
CA ARG A 114 9.73 7.65 -8.54
C ARG A 114 10.22 6.28 -8.10
N TYR A 115 9.57 5.20 -8.57
CA TYR A 115 10.11 3.87 -8.33
C TYR A 115 11.26 3.58 -9.29
N ILE A 116 12.30 2.94 -8.76
CA ILE A 116 13.57 2.71 -9.47
C ILE A 116 13.64 1.34 -10.14
N ASP A 117 12.86 0.38 -9.66
CA ASP A 117 12.81 -0.96 -10.22
C ASP A 117 11.53 -1.69 -9.80
N ILE A 118 11.29 -2.85 -10.39
CA ILE A 118 10.21 -3.78 -10.06
C ILE A 118 10.78 -5.06 -9.47
N LEU A 119 10.03 -5.69 -8.60
CA LEU A 119 10.37 -6.92 -7.90
C LEU A 119 9.32 -7.98 -8.19
N GLU A 120 9.77 -9.20 -8.39
CA GLU A 120 8.92 -10.38 -8.33
C GLU A 120 8.39 -10.58 -6.89
N PRO A 121 7.32 -11.39 -6.70
CA PRO A 121 6.83 -11.71 -5.36
C PRO A 121 7.95 -12.22 -4.44
N ALA A 122 8.10 -11.59 -3.27
CA ALA A 122 9.12 -11.90 -2.27
C ALA A 122 10.59 -11.66 -2.70
N GLU A 123 10.83 -10.99 -3.82
CA GLU A 123 12.19 -10.68 -4.25
C GLU A 123 12.80 -9.55 -3.42
N GLU A 124 14.08 -9.72 -3.06
CA GLU A 124 14.86 -8.68 -2.40
C GLU A 124 15.30 -7.58 -3.37
N PRO A 125 15.32 -6.30 -2.95
CA PRO A 125 15.79 -5.20 -3.78
C PRO A 125 17.30 -5.30 -4.08
N LYS A 126 17.68 -5.23 -5.37
CA LYS A 126 19.08 -5.36 -5.84
C LYS A 126 19.63 -4.11 -6.52
N SER A 127 18.75 -3.16 -6.90
CA SER A 127 19.13 -1.97 -7.67
C SER A 127 19.54 -0.77 -6.80
N GLY A 128 19.84 -1.01 -5.51
CA GLY A 128 20.24 0.02 -4.57
C GLY A 128 19.08 0.63 -3.77
N ARG A 129 19.36 1.71 -3.06
CA ARG A 129 18.36 2.38 -2.23
C ARG A 129 17.37 3.16 -3.10
N GLY A 130 16.08 3.06 -2.78
CA GLY A 130 15.02 3.70 -3.56
C GLY A 130 13.66 3.09 -3.30
N LEU A 131 12.67 3.56 -4.05
CA LEU A 131 11.32 3.00 -4.05
C LEU A 131 11.22 1.89 -5.10
N TYR A 132 10.60 0.78 -4.74
CA TYR A 132 10.36 -0.37 -5.60
C TYR A 132 8.88 -0.64 -5.73
N PHE A 133 8.46 -1.20 -6.86
CA PHE A 133 7.16 -1.85 -7.00
C PHE A 133 7.35 -3.37 -6.87
N MET A 134 6.61 -4.04 -6.00
CA MET A 134 6.59 -5.51 -5.93
C MET A 134 5.30 -6.03 -6.55
N ASP A 135 5.42 -6.96 -7.50
CA ASP A 135 4.27 -7.71 -7.99
C ASP A 135 3.64 -8.49 -6.83
N SER A 136 2.44 -8.08 -6.45
CA SER A 136 1.75 -8.64 -5.29
C SER A 136 0.24 -8.50 -5.41
N SER A 137 -0.47 -9.43 -4.79
CA SER A 137 -1.93 -9.41 -4.76
C SER A 137 -2.49 -8.29 -3.88
N SER A 138 -3.78 -8.01 -4.01
CA SER A 138 -4.54 -7.13 -3.14
C SER A 138 -4.88 -7.77 -1.78
N ALA A 139 -4.75 -9.11 -1.66
CA ALA A 139 -4.97 -9.82 -0.40
C ALA A 139 -3.98 -9.37 0.68
N ALA A 140 -4.49 -8.77 1.77
CA ALA A 140 -3.66 -8.06 2.74
C ALA A 140 -2.58 -8.92 3.38
N ALA A 141 -2.94 -10.09 3.92
CA ALA A 141 -1.99 -10.97 4.60
C ALA A 141 -0.92 -11.52 3.64
N GLU A 142 -1.29 -11.80 2.40
CA GLU A 142 -0.36 -12.27 1.36
C GLU A 142 0.63 -11.16 0.99
N CYS A 143 0.14 -9.97 0.66
CA CYS A 143 1.00 -8.85 0.26
C CYS A 143 2.00 -8.47 1.35
N VAL A 144 1.56 -8.37 2.62
CA VAL A 144 2.45 -8.08 3.75
C VAL A 144 3.51 -9.19 3.92
N THR A 145 3.10 -10.45 3.77
CA THR A 145 4.01 -11.61 3.86
C THR A 145 5.06 -11.60 2.76
N LEU A 146 4.67 -11.33 1.50
CA LEU A 146 5.59 -11.21 0.37
C LEU A 146 6.61 -10.09 0.56
N MET A 147 6.16 -8.92 1.02
CA MET A 147 7.06 -7.80 1.30
C MET A 147 8.00 -8.07 2.48
N ALA A 148 7.52 -8.78 3.52
CA ALA A 148 8.38 -9.22 4.62
C ALA A 148 9.45 -10.22 4.14
N ALA A 149 9.08 -11.17 3.28
CA ALA A 149 10.01 -12.12 2.67
C ALA A 149 11.04 -11.43 1.76
N GLY A 150 10.66 -10.33 1.08
CA GLY A 150 11.56 -9.47 0.32
C GLY A 150 12.50 -8.59 1.17
N GLY A 151 12.50 -8.78 2.50
CA GLY A 151 13.44 -8.11 3.41
C GLY A 151 12.98 -6.75 3.96
N TYR A 152 11.73 -6.36 3.75
CA TYR A 152 11.20 -5.11 4.30
C TYR A 152 10.80 -5.29 5.77
N VAL A 153 11.40 -4.52 6.66
CA VAL A 153 11.36 -4.73 8.12
C VAL A 153 10.26 -3.94 8.85
N VAL A 154 9.57 -3.02 8.19
CA VAL A 154 8.42 -2.27 8.70
C VAL A 154 7.41 -2.14 7.59
N HIS A 155 6.14 -2.34 7.92
CA HIS A 155 5.04 -2.19 6.97
C HIS A 155 4.09 -1.07 7.39
N THR A 156 3.81 -0.13 6.49
CA THR A 156 2.78 0.90 6.68
C THR A 156 1.50 0.49 5.96
N PHE A 157 0.38 0.60 6.64
CA PHE A 157 -0.90 0.08 6.16
C PHE A 157 -1.99 1.16 6.18
N PRO A 158 -2.08 1.99 5.12
CA PRO A 158 -3.20 2.91 4.98
C PRO A 158 -4.52 2.17 4.87
N THR A 159 -5.53 2.63 5.60
CA THR A 159 -6.87 2.05 5.60
C THR A 159 -7.93 3.13 5.73
N GLY A 160 -9.08 2.92 5.10
CA GLY A 160 -10.24 3.79 5.24
C GLY A 160 -11.18 3.29 6.33
N GLN A 161 -11.66 2.07 6.21
CA GLN A 161 -12.69 1.52 7.10
C GLN A 161 -12.09 0.78 8.31
N GLY A 162 -10.77 0.70 8.40
CA GLY A 162 -10.04 -0.04 9.42
C GLY A 162 -9.66 -1.45 8.94
N ASN A 163 -8.57 -1.96 9.49
CA ASN A 163 -8.09 -3.30 9.19
C ASN A 163 -7.31 -3.85 10.39
N VAL A 164 -7.46 -5.14 10.67
CA VAL A 164 -6.84 -5.82 11.82
C VAL A 164 -5.53 -6.53 11.46
N VAL A 165 -5.23 -6.73 10.18
CA VAL A 165 -4.11 -7.55 9.72
C VAL A 165 -2.79 -7.07 10.32
N GLY A 166 -2.14 -7.95 11.07
CA GLY A 166 -0.75 -7.84 11.51
C GLY A 166 0.16 -8.75 10.69
N ASN A 167 1.30 -9.11 11.24
CA ASN A 167 2.20 -10.10 10.66
C ASN A 167 3.14 -10.63 11.76
N PRO A 168 3.50 -11.92 11.76
CA PRO A 168 4.37 -12.49 12.81
C PRO A 168 5.84 -12.06 12.70
N ILE A 169 6.27 -11.48 11.59
CA ILE A 169 7.68 -11.17 11.30
C ILE A 169 7.95 -9.67 11.30
N VAL A 170 7.03 -8.85 10.77
CA VAL A 170 7.21 -7.40 10.64
C VAL A 170 6.11 -6.63 11.35
N PRO A 171 6.41 -5.52 12.03
CA PRO A 171 5.40 -4.62 12.56
C PRO A 171 4.59 -3.98 11.43
N VAL A 172 3.25 -3.91 11.63
CA VAL A 172 2.31 -3.32 10.66
C VAL A 172 1.65 -2.10 11.29
N ILE A 173 2.05 -0.92 10.83
CA ILE A 173 1.56 0.39 11.30
C ILE A 173 0.28 0.76 10.55
N LYS A 174 -0.84 0.87 11.25
CA LYS A 174 -2.13 1.25 10.69
C LYS A 174 -2.29 2.77 10.66
N ILE A 175 -2.65 3.30 9.49
CA ILE A 175 -2.84 4.73 9.25
C ILE A 175 -4.24 4.95 8.70
N THR A 176 -5.01 5.85 9.28
CA THR A 176 -6.32 6.21 8.73
C THR A 176 -6.59 7.71 8.73
N ALA A 177 -7.20 8.18 7.64
CA ALA A 177 -7.76 9.54 7.54
C ALA A 177 -9.27 9.58 7.82
N ASN A 178 -9.90 8.41 8.06
CA ASN A 178 -11.32 8.32 8.30
C ASN A 178 -11.67 8.60 9.78
N PRO A 179 -12.33 9.72 10.10
CA PRO A 179 -12.66 10.05 11.49
C PRO A 179 -13.67 9.07 12.13
N ARG A 180 -14.44 8.33 11.32
CA ARG A 180 -15.31 7.26 11.82
C ARG A 180 -14.47 6.11 12.32
N THR A 181 -13.52 5.65 11.53
CA THR A 181 -12.60 4.54 11.86
C THR A 181 -11.78 4.86 13.10
N VAL A 182 -11.28 6.09 13.22
CA VAL A 182 -10.59 6.55 14.44
C VAL A 182 -11.46 6.37 15.69
N ARG A 183 -12.77 6.62 15.60
CA ARG A 183 -13.69 6.45 16.75
C ARG A 183 -14.08 5.00 17.02
N THR A 184 -14.32 4.21 15.96
CA THR A 184 -14.90 2.86 16.09
C THR A 184 -13.87 1.75 16.20
N MET A 185 -12.63 2.00 15.80
CA MET A 185 -11.51 1.05 15.82
C MET A 185 -10.23 1.70 16.39
N SER A 186 -10.37 2.57 17.37
CA SER A 186 -9.24 3.34 17.94
C SER A 186 -8.07 2.46 18.40
N GLU A 187 -8.36 1.27 18.92
CA GLU A 187 -7.37 0.29 19.39
C GLU A 187 -6.54 -0.34 18.25
N HIS A 188 -7.03 -0.26 17.01
CA HIS A 188 -6.35 -0.79 15.81
C HIS A 188 -5.60 0.28 15.03
N VAL A 189 -5.70 1.56 15.41
CA VAL A 189 -5.12 2.69 14.68
C VAL A 189 -3.83 3.16 15.37
N ASP A 190 -2.72 3.14 14.65
CA ASP A 190 -1.44 3.65 15.13
C ASP A 190 -1.25 5.14 14.84
N VAL A 191 -1.76 5.60 13.68
CA VAL A 191 -1.60 6.98 13.20
C VAL A 191 -2.93 7.51 12.71
N ASP A 192 -3.48 8.49 13.43
CA ASP A 192 -4.66 9.25 13.04
C ASP A 192 -4.25 10.47 12.21
N VAL A 193 -4.62 10.48 10.93
CA VAL A 193 -4.44 11.62 10.02
C VAL A 193 -5.78 12.20 9.53
N SER A 194 -6.85 11.96 10.27
CA SER A 194 -8.19 12.47 9.93
C SER A 194 -8.28 14.00 9.91
N GLY A 195 -7.32 14.68 10.53
CA GLY A 195 -7.16 16.13 10.44
C GLY A 195 -7.00 16.64 9.01
N ILE A 196 -6.49 15.84 8.09
CA ILE A 196 -6.40 16.21 6.67
C ILE A 196 -7.79 16.54 6.11
N LEU A 197 -8.78 15.68 6.37
CA LEU A 197 -10.14 15.88 5.87
C LEU A 197 -10.90 17.00 6.60
N ARG A 198 -10.54 17.24 7.85
CA ARG A 198 -11.07 18.38 8.62
C ARG A 198 -10.37 19.70 8.28
N ARG A 199 -9.29 19.67 7.49
CA ARG A 199 -8.45 20.81 7.13
C ARG A 199 -7.73 21.47 8.32
N ASP A 200 -7.45 20.69 9.36
CA ASP A 200 -6.66 21.09 10.53
C ASP A 200 -5.29 20.38 10.60
N MET A 201 -4.95 19.60 9.56
CA MET A 201 -3.66 18.96 9.38
C MET A 201 -3.29 18.98 7.89
N THR A 202 -2.06 19.33 7.57
CA THR A 202 -1.52 19.23 6.22
C THR A 202 -1.00 17.82 5.93
N ILE A 203 -0.85 17.46 4.65
CA ILE A 203 -0.19 16.19 4.24
C ILE A 203 1.26 16.15 4.74
N ASP A 204 1.93 17.29 4.83
CA ASP A 204 3.31 17.38 5.31
C ASP A 204 3.43 17.02 6.80
N GLU A 205 2.57 17.57 7.64
CA GLU A 205 2.48 17.25 9.07
C GLU A 205 2.06 15.77 9.30
N ALA A 206 1.15 15.26 8.47
CA ALA A 206 0.74 13.86 8.51
C ALA A 206 1.92 12.92 8.17
N GLY A 207 2.72 13.26 7.17
CA GLY A 207 3.94 12.54 6.81
C GLY A 207 4.96 12.53 7.95
N ASP A 208 5.16 13.66 8.64
CA ASP A 208 6.05 13.73 9.80
C ASP A 208 5.54 12.88 10.97
N THR A 209 4.22 12.88 11.21
CA THR A 209 3.59 12.03 12.22
C THR A 209 3.82 10.54 11.93
N LEU A 210 3.69 10.13 10.66
CA LEU A 210 3.98 8.76 10.24
C LEU A 210 5.46 8.41 10.40
N ILE A 211 6.37 9.30 10.03
CA ILE A 211 7.82 9.11 10.20
C ILE A 211 8.17 8.95 11.68
N ASP A 212 7.58 9.75 12.59
CA ASP A 212 7.79 9.59 14.03
C ASP A 212 7.30 8.23 14.52
N MET A 213 6.13 7.75 14.05
CA MET A 213 5.65 6.41 14.40
C MET A 213 6.58 5.31 13.88
N ILE A 214 7.07 5.39 12.65
CA ILE A 214 8.06 4.44 12.10
C ILE A 214 9.32 4.44 12.96
N ARG A 215 9.85 5.62 13.33
CA ARG A 215 11.02 5.74 14.20
C ARG A 215 10.80 5.11 15.58
N ARG A 216 9.65 5.33 16.18
CA ARG A 216 9.28 4.73 17.48
C ARG A 216 9.17 3.21 17.38
N THR A 217 8.54 2.70 16.33
CA THR A 217 8.41 1.26 16.07
C THR A 217 9.78 0.62 15.86
N ALA A 218 10.66 1.24 15.07
CA ALA A 218 12.04 0.79 14.87
C ALA A 218 12.87 0.79 16.19
N ASN A 219 12.47 1.58 17.18
CA ASN A 219 13.07 1.61 18.52
C ASN A 219 12.32 0.75 19.56
N GLY A 220 11.47 -0.18 19.12
CA GLY A 220 10.85 -1.18 19.97
C GLY A 220 9.45 -0.86 20.48
N ARG A 221 8.79 0.22 20.00
CA ARG A 221 7.37 0.43 20.27
C ARG A 221 6.54 -0.58 19.48
N ASN A 222 5.71 -1.34 20.17
CA ASN A 222 4.73 -2.21 19.53
C ASN A 222 3.72 -1.39 18.75
N THR A 223 3.33 -1.89 17.56
CA THR A 223 2.15 -1.42 16.82
C THR A 223 0.87 -1.89 17.52
N ALA A 224 -0.26 -1.30 17.15
CA ALA A 224 -1.58 -1.75 17.59
C ALA A 224 -1.80 -3.24 17.26
N ALA A 225 -1.43 -3.66 16.06
CA ALA A 225 -1.52 -5.07 15.65
C ALA A 225 -0.70 -6.01 16.54
N GLU A 226 0.55 -5.65 16.87
CA GLU A 226 1.40 -6.44 17.77
C GLU A 226 0.83 -6.48 19.20
N ALA A 227 0.36 -5.34 19.73
CA ALA A 227 -0.21 -5.24 21.06
C ALA A 227 -1.49 -6.08 21.21
N LEU A 228 -2.28 -6.19 20.17
CA LEU A 228 -3.50 -7.00 20.09
C LEU A 228 -3.24 -8.46 19.71
N GLY A 229 -2.01 -8.83 19.38
CA GLY A 229 -1.62 -10.19 19.04
C GLY A 229 -2.01 -10.63 17.63
N HIS A 230 -2.27 -9.70 16.71
CA HIS A 230 -2.55 -10.00 15.30
C HIS A 230 -1.29 -10.51 14.59
N LYS A 231 -1.38 -11.68 13.97
CA LYS A 231 -0.26 -12.39 13.34
C LYS A 231 -0.71 -13.07 12.05
N GLU A 232 -1.48 -12.35 11.25
CA GLU A 232 -1.99 -12.88 10.00
C GLU A 232 -0.83 -13.14 9.04
N PHE A 233 -0.78 -14.37 8.57
CA PHE A 233 0.24 -14.85 7.66
C PHE A 233 -0.44 -15.67 6.56
N SER A 234 -0.07 -15.42 5.31
CA SER A 234 -0.60 -16.18 4.19
C SER A 234 0.55 -16.73 3.36
N MET A 235 0.53 -18.02 3.10
CA MET A 235 1.44 -18.63 2.14
C MET A 235 0.96 -18.32 0.73
N THR A 236 1.91 -18.06 -0.16
CA THR A 236 1.63 -17.82 -1.58
C THR A 236 0.87 -19.00 -2.19
N LYS A 237 -0.21 -18.71 -2.88
CA LYS A 237 -1.01 -19.69 -3.61
C LYS A 237 -0.28 -20.15 -4.88
N LEU A 238 -0.71 -21.28 -5.47
CA LEU A 238 -0.23 -21.76 -6.76
C LEU A 238 -0.61 -20.80 -7.91
N TYR A 239 -1.70 -20.06 -7.72
CA TYR A 239 -2.19 -19.07 -8.70
C TYR A 239 -2.20 -17.69 -8.07
N ARG A 240 -1.91 -16.66 -8.86
CA ARG A 240 -1.99 -15.27 -8.42
C ARG A 240 -3.40 -14.92 -7.95
N SER A 241 -3.50 -14.10 -6.91
CA SER A 241 -4.78 -13.58 -6.41
C SER A 241 -5.05 -12.20 -7.01
N ALA A 242 -6.31 -11.93 -7.30
CA ALA A 242 -6.77 -10.62 -7.69
C ALA A 242 -6.72 -9.60 -6.53
#